data_999a1c10920869d0fd45ec40d5436479
#
_entry.id   999a1c10920869d0fd45ec40d5436479
#
_cell.length_a   1.000
_cell.length_b   1.000
_cell.length_c   1.000
_cell.angle_alpha   90.00
_cell.angle_beta   90.00
_cell.angle_gamma   90.00
#
_symmetry.space_group_name_H-M   'P 1'
#
loop_
_entity.id
_entity.type
_entity.pdbx_description
1 polymer ?
#
loop_
_entity_poly.entity_id
_entity_poly.type
_entity_poly.pdbx_seq_one_letter_code
_entity_poly.pdbx_strand_id
1 'polypeptide(L)'
;MDYKNLSKTIIISICLLLSSCNKLDNYLISGNAFGSVYFVQIQSKEVVNRDEIQKNIENIIYNIDIIASNYSDNSEISKFNSSDTTKFVFVSHHLYKILEKSSQISRLTNGYFDITIGDIKIKKGFYINQRDYIKGEKRNFTYKDVFLSKERRAIRKSRKNINIDLSGIAKGYSVDLIANYLKSININDFIINIGGEIKVSKENSNEVVKISIDDPSQNKQTIEDIFLKNNAVATSGTYQDFVKYKGKEISHIINPKNLENISDLSLLVTVVHENCATADALATGLIAMEDAEIINFANRHSIALMYVKKHDGNLEKKFSKEFIKYLSEEY
;
A
#
# COMPACT_ATOMS: atom_id res chain seq x y z
N MET A 1 -71.83 13.55 9.10
CA MET A 1 -70.45 13.65 8.65
C MET A 1 -69.74 12.40 9.12
N ASP A 2 -69.38 11.53 8.19
CA ASP A 2 -68.95 10.15 8.47
C ASP A 2 -67.51 10.08 8.88
N TYR A 3 -67.25 9.73 10.13
CA TYR A 3 -65.90 9.50 10.70
C TYR A 3 -65.12 8.34 10.05
N LYS A 4 -65.75 7.55 9.19
CA LYS A 4 -65.08 6.42 8.49
C LYS A 4 -64.20 6.85 7.33
N ASN A 5 -64.38 8.06 6.78
CA ASN A 5 -63.55 8.55 5.67
C ASN A 5 -62.29 9.31 6.12
N LEU A 6 -62.24 9.77 7.38
CA LEU A 6 -61.09 10.52 7.90
C LEU A 6 -59.92 9.61 8.24
N SER A 7 -60.20 8.36 8.67
CA SER A 7 -59.14 7.40 9.05
C SER A 7 -58.38 6.81 7.84
N LYS A 8 -59.08 6.68 6.69
CA LYS A 8 -58.45 6.17 5.46
C LYS A 8 -57.50 7.19 4.79
N THR A 9 -57.84 8.47 4.86
CA THR A 9 -57.05 9.55 4.27
C THR A 9 -55.75 9.80 5.10
N ILE A 10 -55.81 9.65 6.42
CA ILE A 10 -54.62 9.80 7.31
C ILE A 10 -53.67 8.64 7.15
N ILE A 11 -54.14 7.39 6.98
CA ILE A 11 -53.27 6.22 6.78
C ILE A 11 -52.59 6.26 5.42
N ILE A 12 -53.23 6.76 4.36
CA ILE A 12 -52.60 6.92 3.04
C ILE A 12 -51.55 8.05 3.06
N SER A 13 -51.80 9.14 3.81
CA SER A 13 -50.83 10.25 3.93
C SER A 13 -49.58 9.85 4.74
N ILE A 14 -49.68 8.96 5.73
CA ILE A 14 -48.55 8.47 6.51
C ILE A 14 -47.70 7.44 5.70
N CYS A 15 -48.34 6.63 4.84
CA CYS A 15 -47.59 5.71 3.96
C CYS A 15 -46.83 6.42 2.83
N LEU A 16 -47.23 7.62 2.43
CA LEU A 16 -46.50 8.40 1.40
C LEU A 16 -45.32 9.17 1.92
N LEU A 17 -45.15 9.30 3.25
CA LEU A 17 -43.99 9.95 3.87
C LEU A 17 -42.82 8.98 4.16
N LEU A 18 -43.01 7.67 3.94
CA LEU A 18 -41.96 6.67 4.16
C LEU A 18 -41.24 6.23 2.87
N SER A 19 -41.54 6.82 1.73
CA SER A 19 -40.76 6.68 0.51
C SER A 19 -39.59 7.67 0.53
N SER A 20 -38.77 7.60 1.59
CA SER A 20 -37.42 8.17 1.57
C SER A 20 -36.65 7.45 0.48
N CYS A 21 -36.40 8.12 -0.63
CA CYS A 21 -35.52 7.65 -1.69
C CYS A 21 -34.19 7.26 -1.05
N ASN A 22 -33.91 5.95 -0.95
CA ASN A 22 -32.63 5.40 -0.53
C ASN A 22 -31.58 5.66 -1.61
N LYS A 23 -31.34 6.93 -1.97
CA LYS A 23 -30.28 7.30 -2.91
C LYS A 23 -28.99 7.31 -2.15
N LEU A 24 -28.03 6.49 -2.61
CA LEU A 24 -26.65 6.54 -2.14
C LEU A 24 -26.02 7.84 -2.65
N ASP A 25 -25.55 8.67 -1.75
CA ASP A 25 -24.74 9.84 -2.10
C ASP A 25 -23.28 9.43 -2.24
N ASN A 26 -22.63 9.98 -3.27
CA ASN A 26 -21.23 9.77 -3.55
C ASN A 26 -20.43 11.01 -3.15
N TYR A 27 -19.43 10.82 -2.31
CA TYR A 27 -18.50 11.87 -1.88
C TYR A 27 -17.10 11.54 -2.37
N LEU A 28 -16.43 12.52 -3.00
CA LEU A 28 -15.04 12.41 -3.40
C LEU A 28 -14.19 13.36 -2.57
N ILE A 29 -13.16 12.81 -1.91
CA ILE A 29 -12.15 13.53 -1.14
C ILE A 29 -10.81 13.27 -1.81
N SER A 30 -9.97 14.30 -1.97
CA SER A 30 -8.65 14.16 -2.59
C SER A 30 -7.66 15.17 -2.02
N GLY A 31 -6.38 14.87 -2.14
CA GLY A 31 -5.28 15.70 -1.69
C GLY A 31 -3.93 15.07 -2.02
N ASN A 32 -2.87 15.53 -1.36
CA ASN A 32 -1.51 15.03 -1.56
C ASN A 32 -1.09 14.09 -0.41
N ALA A 33 -0.36 13.03 -0.75
CA ALA A 33 0.17 12.06 0.20
C ALA A 33 1.47 11.43 -0.32
N PHE A 34 2.54 11.42 0.48
CA PHE A 34 3.81 10.70 0.20
C PHE A 34 4.41 11.02 -1.19
N GLY A 35 4.36 12.29 -1.61
CA GLY A 35 4.85 12.73 -2.94
C GLY A 35 3.91 12.37 -4.10
N SER A 36 2.72 11.85 -3.83
CA SER A 36 1.68 11.49 -4.80
C SER A 36 0.34 12.14 -4.44
N VAL A 37 -0.72 11.76 -5.14
CA VAL A 37 -2.10 12.16 -4.83
C VAL A 37 -2.85 11.02 -4.15
N TYR A 38 -3.84 11.38 -3.31
CA TYR A 38 -4.79 10.41 -2.81
C TYR A 38 -6.22 10.75 -3.24
N PHE A 39 -7.03 9.71 -3.35
CA PHE A 39 -8.47 9.80 -3.59
C PHE A 39 -9.19 8.86 -2.63
N VAL A 40 -10.29 9.38 -2.04
CA VAL A 40 -11.21 8.58 -1.23
C VAL A 40 -12.61 8.83 -1.74
N GLN A 41 -13.21 7.81 -2.33
CA GLN A 41 -14.61 7.82 -2.72
C GLN A 41 -15.42 7.11 -1.64
N ILE A 42 -16.45 7.76 -1.15
CA ILE A 42 -17.37 7.25 -0.12
C ILE A 42 -18.76 7.16 -0.72
N GLN A 43 -19.46 6.05 -0.45
CA GLN A 43 -20.89 5.91 -0.71
C GLN A 43 -21.62 5.79 0.63
N SER A 44 -22.60 6.65 0.86
CA SER A 44 -23.38 6.66 2.11
C SER A 44 -24.83 7.00 1.86
N LYS A 45 -25.74 6.43 2.66
CA LYS A 45 -27.15 6.81 2.72
C LYS A 45 -27.36 7.99 3.65
N GLU A 46 -26.42 8.23 4.54
CA GLU A 46 -26.46 9.33 5.51
C GLU A 46 -25.59 10.49 5.02
N VAL A 47 -26.00 11.69 5.36
CA VAL A 47 -25.19 12.89 5.10
C VAL A 47 -23.90 12.82 5.92
N VAL A 48 -22.77 12.86 5.25
CA VAL A 48 -21.47 12.84 5.91
C VAL A 48 -20.86 14.24 5.96
N ASN A 49 -20.17 14.55 7.06
CA ASN A 49 -19.37 15.76 7.17
C ASN A 49 -18.05 15.58 6.41
N ARG A 50 -18.05 15.96 5.11
CA ARG A 50 -16.93 15.79 4.21
C ARG A 50 -15.64 16.45 4.73
N ASP A 51 -15.75 17.69 5.26
CA ASP A 51 -14.59 18.47 5.70
C ASP A 51 -13.92 17.83 6.93
N GLU A 52 -14.72 17.31 7.84
CA GLU A 52 -14.23 16.59 9.01
C GLU A 52 -13.53 15.27 8.62
N ILE A 53 -14.13 14.52 7.68
CA ILE A 53 -13.54 13.28 7.17
C ILE A 53 -12.23 13.59 6.46
N GLN A 54 -12.18 14.60 5.59
CA GLN A 54 -10.96 15.02 4.90
C GLN A 54 -9.85 15.38 5.89
N LYS A 55 -10.16 16.20 6.89
CA LYS A 55 -9.20 16.59 7.94
C LYS A 55 -8.64 15.37 8.69
N ASN A 56 -9.47 14.38 9.01
CA ASN A 56 -9.03 13.17 9.70
C ASN A 56 -8.15 12.28 8.78
N ILE A 57 -8.49 12.16 7.49
CA ILE A 57 -7.66 11.46 6.50
C ILE A 57 -6.29 12.14 6.38
N GLU A 58 -6.25 13.45 6.24
CA GLU A 58 -5.00 14.24 6.14
C GLU A 58 -4.16 14.10 7.42
N ASN A 59 -4.77 14.08 8.60
CA ASN A 59 -4.09 13.81 9.85
C ASN A 59 -3.48 12.40 9.92
N ILE A 60 -4.18 11.38 9.42
CA ILE A 60 -3.65 10.00 9.34
C ILE A 60 -2.41 9.98 8.43
N ILE A 61 -2.52 10.54 7.23
CA ILE A 61 -1.43 10.61 6.25
C ILE A 61 -0.22 11.34 6.84
N TYR A 62 -0.44 12.53 7.41
CA TYR A 62 0.60 13.32 8.06
C TYR A 62 1.30 12.57 9.19
N ASN A 63 0.52 11.91 10.07
CA ASN A 63 1.08 11.15 11.18
C ASN A 63 1.96 9.97 10.71
N ILE A 64 1.60 9.30 9.61
CA ILE A 64 2.44 8.23 9.07
C ILE A 64 3.67 8.81 8.37
N ASP A 65 3.55 9.95 7.69
CA ASP A 65 4.71 10.60 7.06
C ASP A 65 5.76 11.02 8.09
N ILE A 66 5.39 11.68 9.19
CA ILE A 66 6.33 12.03 10.27
C ILE A 66 6.90 10.82 11.02
N ILE A 67 6.31 9.66 10.90
CA ILE A 67 6.80 8.41 11.50
C ILE A 67 7.73 7.66 10.54
N ALA A 68 7.30 7.46 9.28
CA ALA A 68 7.89 6.48 8.37
C ALA A 68 8.64 7.07 7.17
N SER A 69 8.65 8.38 6.98
CA SER A 69 9.30 9.02 5.83
C SER A 69 10.82 8.93 5.91
N ASN A 70 11.42 8.33 4.88
CA ASN A 70 12.87 8.34 4.69
C ASN A 70 13.38 9.62 4.00
N TYR A 71 12.48 10.50 3.57
CA TYR A 71 12.81 11.78 2.93
C TYR A 71 12.91 12.95 3.92
N SER A 72 12.40 12.77 5.14
CA SER A 72 12.43 13.77 6.21
C SER A 72 13.42 13.37 7.31
N ASP A 73 14.43 14.19 7.57
CA ASP A 73 15.38 13.97 8.66
C ASP A 73 14.72 14.01 10.04
N ASN A 74 13.55 14.65 10.13
CA ASN A 74 12.79 14.80 11.37
C ASN A 74 11.82 13.65 11.65
N SER A 75 11.65 12.72 10.72
CA SER A 75 10.79 11.56 10.94
C SER A 75 11.33 10.65 12.05
N GLU A 76 10.44 9.85 12.65
CA GLU A 76 10.83 8.92 13.71
C GLU A 76 11.82 7.87 13.20
N ILE A 77 11.58 7.33 11.98
CA ILE A 77 12.47 6.34 11.37
C ILE A 77 13.83 6.94 11.01
N SER A 78 13.89 8.18 10.51
CA SER A 78 15.16 8.84 10.18
C SER A 78 16.00 9.13 11.43
N LYS A 79 15.37 9.54 12.53
CA LYS A 79 16.04 9.68 13.83
C LYS A 79 16.59 8.35 14.35
N PHE A 80 15.84 7.27 14.20
CA PHE A 80 16.33 5.94 14.55
C PHE A 80 17.49 5.52 13.64
N ASN A 81 17.38 5.71 12.33
CA ASN A 81 18.42 5.39 11.36
C ASN A 81 19.73 6.13 11.66
N SER A 82 19.64 7.42 11.97
CA SER A 82 20.83 8.26 12.27
C SER A 82 21.41 8.04 13.67
N SER A 83 20.74 7.30 14.54
CA SER A 83 21.22 6.99 15.87
C SER A 83 22.38 5.97 15.83
N ASP A 84 23.43 6.23 16.57
CA ASP A 84 24.57 5.30 16.74
C ASP A 84 24.30 4.19 17.77
N THR A 85 23.09 4.13 18.34
CA THR A 85 22.76 3.12 19.35
C THR A 85 22.48 1.76 18.72
N THR A 86 22.93 0.71 19.39
CA THR A 86 22.55 -0.68 19.16
C THR A 86 21.69 -1.23 20.31
N LYS A 87 21.23 -0.37 21.21
CA LYS A 87 20.32 -0.71 22.30
C LYS A 87 18.86 -0.60 21.83
N PHE A 88 17.95 -1.19 22.57
CA PHE A 88 16.52 -1.01 22.33
C PHE A 88 16.09 0.44 22.57
N VAL A 89 15.35 0.99 21.62
CA VAL A 89 14.76 2.34 21.61
C VAL A 89 13.25 2.18 21.58
N PHE A 90 12.53 2.88 22.43
CA PHE A 90 11.07 2.97 22.39
C PHE A 90 10.63 3.69 21.12
N VAL A 91 9.56 3.20 20.52
CA VAL A 91 9.01 3.78 19.29
C VAL A 91 7.49 3.94 19.41
N SER A 92 6.95 4.78 18.54
CA SER A 92 5.50 4.97 18.42
C SER A 92 4.79 3.66 18.12
N HIS A 93 3.49 3.60 18.42
CA HIS A 93 2.66 2.43 18.13
C HIS A 93 2.68 2.09 16.63
N HIS A 94 2.53 3.10 15.78
CA HIS A 94 2.47 2.89 14.33
C HIS A 94 3.82 2.44 13.77
N LEU A 95 4.95 3.02 14.18
CA LEU A 95 6.26 2.56 13.73
C LEU A 95 6.49 1.09 14.12
N TYR A 96 6.15 0.72 15.37
CA TYR A 96 6.24 -0.67 15.80
C TYR A 96 5.40 -1.60 14.91
N LYS A 97 4.15 -1.23 14.61
CA LYS A 97 3.24 -2.05 13.78
C LYS A 97 3.71 -2.19 12.34
N ILE A 98 4.24 -1.12 11.73
CA ILE A 98 4.85 -1.19 10.39
C ILE A 98 6.03 -2.14 10.40
N LEU A 99 6.93 -2.04 11.36
CA LEU A 99 8.10 -2.91 11.48
C LEU A 99 7.74 -4.36 11.81
N GLU A 100 6.73 -4.60 12.65
CA GLU A 100 6.20 -5.93 12.94
C GLU A 100 5.69 -6.62 11.65
N LYS A 101 4.88 -5.92 10.86
CA LYS A 101 4.39 -6.40 9.55
C LYS A 101 5.54 -6.58 8.57
N SER A 102 6.45 -5.62 8.47
CA SER A 102 7.65 -5.73 7.62
C SER A 102 8.46 -6.98 7.93
N SER A 103 8.69 -7.28 9.21
CA SER A 103 9.40 -8.48 9.65
C SER A 103 8.68 -9.78 9.25
N GLN A 104 7.33 -9.80 9.28
CA GLN A 104 6.53 -10.94 8.83
C GLN A 104 6.71 -11.17 7.32
N ILE A 105 6.57 -10.10 6.51
CA ILE A 105 6.72 -10.19 5.05
C ILE A 105 8.16 -10.51 4.65
N SER A 106 9.15 -9.94 5.33
CA SER A 106 10.57 -10.27 5.09
C SER A 106 10.85 -11.76 5.31
N ARG A 107 10.30 -12.35 6.37
CA ARG A 107 10.42 -13.80 6.62
C ARG A 107 9.70 -14.62 5.56
N LEU A 108 8.45 -14.26 5.22
CA LEU A 108 7.64 -14.95 4.21
C LEU A 108 8.37 -14.97 2.86
N THR A 109 8.90 -13.81 2.42
CA THR A 109 9.60 -13.66 1.14
C THR A 109 11.06 -14.09 1.19
N ASN A 110 11.50 -14.70 2.29
CA ASN A 110 12.90 -15.07 2.51
C ASN A 110 13.88 -13.90 2.23
N GLY A 111 13.46 -12.66 2.58
CA GLY A 111 14.26 -11.45 2.43
C GLY A 111 14.31 -10.86 1.02
N TYR A 112 13.41 -11.22 0.11
CA TYR A 112 13.17 -10.43 -1.09
C TYR A 112 12.48 -9.09 -0.77
N PHE A 113 11.65 -9.05 0.26
CA PHE A 113 11.29 -7.82 0.94
C PHE A 113 12.23 -7.63 2.13
N ASP A 114 13.09 -6.63 2.09
CA ASP A 114 14.07 -6.35 3.15
C ASP A 114 14.14 -4.85 3.43
N ILE A 115 13.64 -4.45 4.59
CA ILE A 115 13.60 -3.05 5.01
C ILE A 115 14.97 -2.45 5.30
N THR A 116 16.05 -3.25 5.34
CA THR A 116 17.40 -2.75 5.63
C THR A 116 18.16 -2.28 4.38
N ILE A 117 17.46 -2.14 3.24
CA ILE A 117 18.06 -1.66 1.98
C ILE A 117 18.32 -0.14 1.94
N GLY A 118 17.92 0.59 2.97
CA GLY A 118 18.05 2.05 3.02
C GLY A 118 19.46 2.56 2.80
N ASP A 119 20.49 1.85 3.29
CA ASP A 119 21.90 2.16 3.06
C ASP A 119 22.27 2.11 1.56
N ILE A 120 21.71 1.17 0.81
CA ILE A 120 21.95 1.04 -0.63
C ILE A 120 21.22 2.14 -1.39
N LYS A 121 19.99 2.48 -1.00
CA LYS A 121 19.24 3.60 -1.59
C LYS A 121 19.96 4.93 -1.39
N ILE A 122 20.50 5.19 -0.20
CA ILE A 122 21.34 6.38 0.07
C ILE A 122 22.55 6.40 -0.87
N LYS A 123 23.31 5.30 -0.94
CA LYS A 123 24.49 5.16 -1.81
C LYS A 123 24.19 5.43 -3.28
N LYS A 124 23.01 5.08 -3.73
CA LYS A 124 22.57 5.24 -5.13
C LYS A 124 21.86 6.57 -5.39
N GLY A 125 21.74 7.44 -4.37
CA GLY A 125 21.21 8.80 -4.52
C GLY A 125 19.68 8.91 -4.53
N PHE A 126 18.96 7.91 -3.99
CA PHE A 126 17.50 7.99 -3.85
C PHE A 126 17.06 8.89 -2.68
N TYR A 127 17.94 9.15 -1.71
CA TYR A 127 17.71 10.06 -0.58
C TYR A 127 18.78 11.14 -0.56
N ILE A 128 18.39 12.40 -0.64
CA ILE A 128 19.32 13.53 -0.88
C ILE A 128 20.03 13.98 0.41
N ASN A 129 19.43 13.82 1.58
CA ASN A 129 19.87 14.46 2.83
C ASN A 129 20.37 13.47 3.90
N GLN A 130 20.67 12.22 3.56
CA GLN A 130 21.11 11.29 4.57
C GLN A 130 22.62 11.13 4.58
N ARG A 131 23.16 10.96 5.83
CA ARG A 131 24.58 10.83 6.19
C ARG A 131 25.45 10.17 5.13
N ASP A 132 26.66 10.68 5.00
CA ASP A 132 27.69 10.10 4.15
C ASP A 132 27.72 8.57 4.30
N TYR A 133 27.46 7.89 3.19
CA TYR A 133 27.68 6.46 3.09
C TYR A 133 29.14 6.17 3.45
N ILE A 134 29.38 5.38 4.50
CA ILE A 134 30.72 4.98 4.89
C ILE A 134 31.28 4.09 3.76
N LYS A 135 32.12 4.71 2.92
CA LYS A 135 32.77 4.04 1.80
C LYS A 135 33.60 2.87 2.32
N GLY A 136 33.28 1.65 1.88
CA GLY A 136 34.19 0.49 2.05
C GLY A 136 33.69 -0.64 2.95
N GLU A 137 32.65 -0.48 3.76
CA GLU A 137 32.10 -1.60 4.52
C GLU A 137 31.27 -2.53 3.63
N LYS A 138 31.61 -3.80 3.61
CA LYS A 138 30.77 -4.84 3.00
C LYS A 138 29.48 -4.95 3.81
N ARG A 139 28.34 -4.75 3.17
CA ARG A 139 27.04 -5.03 3.76
C ARG A 139 26.98 -6.54 4.10
N ASN A 140 26.82 -6.85 5.38
CA ASN A 140 26.67 -8.21 5.89
C ASN A 140 25.54 -8.31 6.91
N PHE A 141 24.46 -7.56 6.68
CA PHE A 141 23.23 -7.54 7.48
C PHE A 141 22.00 -7.59 6.59
N THR A 142 20.89 -7.99 7.15
CA THR A 142 19.59 -8.15 6.50
C THR A 142 18.48 -7.76 7.50
N TYR A 143 17.22 -7.91 7.12
CA TYR A 143 16.08 -7.74 8.02
C TYR A 143 16.19 -8.50 9.35
N LYS A 144 17.00 -9.60 9.40
CA LYS A 144 17.24 -10.39 10.61
C LYS A 144 18.04 -9.63 11.67
N ASP A 145 18.67 -8.54 11.28
CA ASP A 145 19.49 -7.67 12.15
C ASP A 145 18.67 -6.54 12.78
N VAL A 146 17.37 -6.49 12.53
CA VAL A 146 16.41 -5.60 13.18
C VAL A 146 15.56 -6.41 14.14
N PHE A 147 15.62 -6.05 15.43
CA PHE A 147 14.96 -6.77 16.51
C PHE A 147 13.80 -5.95 17.09
N LEU A 148 12.70 -6.61 17.34
CA LEU A 148 11.50 -6.01 17.93
C LEU A 148 11.24 -6.62 19.32
N SER A 149 10.94 -5.78 20.30
CA SER A 149 10.44 -6.19 21.63
C SER A 149 8.98 -5.76 21.76
N LYS A 150 8.07 -6.73 21.81
CA LYS A 150 6.62 -6.48 21.92
C LYS A 150 6.26 -5.88 23.30
N GLU A 151 6.83 -6.45 24.38
CA GLU A 151 6.55 -6.02 25.75
C GLU A 151 6.93 -4.56 25.98
N ARG A 152 8.03 -4.13 25.37
CA ARG A 152 8.56 -2.76 25.53
C ARG A 152 8.11 -1.82 24.43
N ARG A 153 7.46 -2.31 23.35
CA ARG A 153 7.25 -1.55 22.11
C ARG A 153 8.52 -0.81 21.71
N ALA A 154 9.59 -1.57 21.56
CA ALA A 154 10.93 -1.05 21.30
C ALA A 154 11.59 -1.82 20.16
N ILE A 155 12.50 -1.16 19.47
CA ILE A 155 13.27 -1.72 18.36
C ILE A 155 14.76 -1.56 18.58
N ARG A 156 15.55 -2.43 17.96
CA ARG A 156 17.01 -2.41 18.04
C ARG A 156 17.58 -2.84 16.69
N LYS A 157 18.67 -2.24 16.27
CA LYS A 157 19.52 -2.71 15.16
C LYS A 157 20.80 -3.32 15.70
N SER A 158 21.32 -4.37 15.05
CA SER A 158 22.56 -5.04 15.48
C SER A 158 23.80 -4.19 15.21
N ARG A 159 23.72 -3.24 14.26
CA ARG A 159 24.83 -2.38 13.80
C ARG A 159 24.36 -0.96 13.59
N LYS A 160 25.26 0.00 13.81
CA LYS A 160 24.98 1.44 13.68
C LYS A 160 24.62 1.85 12.25
N ASN A 161 25.22 1.22 11.25
CA ASN A 161 25.06 1.55 9.83
C ASN A 161 23.83 0.94 9.15
N ILE A 162 22.97 0.23 9.88
CA ILE A 162 21.68 -0.23 9.35
C ILE A 162 20.75 0.96 9.18
N ASN A 163 20.28 1.18 7.94
CA ASN A 163 19.27 2.15 7.59
C ASN A 163 17.99 1.43 7.14
N ILE A 164 16.91 1.66 7.88
CA ILE A 164 15.60 1.08 7.60
C ILE A 164 14.88 1.95 6.59
N ASP A 165 14.34 1.31 5.56
CA ASP A 165 13.50 1.91 4.53
C ASP A 165 12.09 1.32 4.61
N LEU A 166 11.10 2.17 4.77
CA LEU A 166 9.70 1.79 4.90
C LEU A 166 8.87 2.18 3.67
N SER A 167 9.49 2.65 2.58
CA SER A 167 8.80 3.14 1.39
C SER A 167 7.93 2.08 0.70
N GLY A 168 8.26 0.80 0.83
CA GLY A 168 7.51 -0.30 0.23
C GLY A 168 6.42 -0.89 1.13
N ILE A 169 5.96 -0.17 2.17
CA ILE A 169 4.87 -0.63 3.06
C ILE A 169 4.07 0.53 3.66
N ALA A 170 4.66 1.72 3.75
CA ALA A 170 4.05 2.84 4.47
C ALA A 170 2.77 3.37 3.81
N LYS A 171 2.71 3.38 2.47
CA LYS A 171 1.53 3.82 1.72
C LYS A 171 0.37 2.85 1.96
N GLY A 172 0.59 1.56 1.77
CA GLY A 172 -0.40 0.52 2.03
C GLY A 172 -0.88 0.52 3.49
N TYR A 173 0.01 0.77 4.45
CA TYR A 173 -0.35 0.90 5.86
C TYR A 173 -1.26 2.11 6.12
N SER A 174 -1.01 3.24 5.46
CA SER A 174 -1.85 4.43 5.56
C SER A 174 -3.24 4.18 4.98
N VAL A 175 -3.34 3.47 3.86
CA VAL A 175 -4.62 3.04 3.26
C VAL A 175 -5.41 2.18 4.24
N ASP A 176 -4.77 1.21 4.91
CA ASP A 176 -5.43 0.38 5.92
C ASP A 176 -5.92 1.19 7.12
N LEU A 177 -5.17 2.21 7.57
CA LEU A 177 -5.59 3.10 8.66
C LEU A 177 -6.80 3.97 8.27
N ILE A 178 -6.81 4.52 7.05
CA ILE A 178 -7.95 5.29 6.55
C ILE A 178 -9.19 4.40 6.45
N ALA A 179 -9.04 3.17 5.95
CA ALA A 179 -10.14 2.20 5.88
C ALA A 179 -10.72 1.89 7.28
N ASN A 180 -9.85 1.68 8.27
CA ASN A 180 -10.26 1.46 9.64
C ASN A 180 -10.96 2.68 10.25
N TYR A 181 -10.49 3.89 9.95
CA TYR A 181 -11.14 5.13 10.37
C TYR A 181 -12.55 5.25 9.78
N LEU A 182 -12.71 5.06 8.46
CA LEU A 182 -14.02 5.13 7.82
C LEU A 182 -15.00 4.10 8.42
N LYS A 183 -14.56 2.87 8.62
CA LYS A 183 -15.37 1.83 9.28
C LYS A 183 -15.74 2.20 10.72
N SER A 184 -14.85 2.87 11.46
CA SER A 184 -15.12 3.29 12.85
C SER A 184 -16.22 4.34 12.97
N ILE A 185 -16.51 5.05 11.87
CA ILE A 185 -17.62 6.01 11.75
C ILE A 185 -18.77 5.46 10.89
N ASN A 186 -18.90 4.13 10.78
CA ASN A 186 -19.93 3.39 10.08
C ASN A 186 -19.99 3.65 8.55
N ILE A 187 -18.92 4.11 7.94
CA ILE A 187 -18.76 4.18 6.48
C ILE A 187 -18.09 2.88 6.00
N ASN A 188 -18.87 1.99 5.37
CA ASN A 188 -18.42 0.66 4.95
C ASN A 188 -18.29 0.51 3.43
N ASP A 189 -18.83 1.46 2.65
CA ASP A 189 -18.73 1.46 1.19
C ASP A 189 -17.82 2.60 0.75
N PHE A 190 -16.58 2.24 0.38
CA PHE A 190 -15.57 3.21 -0.03
C PHE A 190 -14.53 2.61 -0.98
N ILE A 191 -13.84 3.48 -1.69
CA ILE A 191 -12.61 3.20 -2.43
C ILE A 191 -11.56 4.20 -1.98
N ILE A 192 -10.41 3.72 -1.53
CA ILE A 192 -9.24 4.52 -1.14
C ILE A 192 -8.14 4.22 -2.13
N ASN A 193 -7.48 5.26 -2.65
CA ASN A 193 -6.27 5.14 -3.48
C ASN A 193 -5.23 6.15 -3.00
N ILE A 194 -4.03 5.70 -2.70
CA ILE A 194 -2.86 6.53 -2.41
C ILE A 194 -1.72 6.09 -3.34
N GLY A 195 -1.55 6.83 -4.47
CA GLY A 195 -0.43 6.58 -5.38
C GLY A 195 -0.39 5.18 -6.00
N GLY A 196 -1.55 4.51 -6.15
CA GLY A 196 -1.66 3.17 -6.72
C GLY A 196 -1.94 2.05 -5.70
N GLU A 197 -1.76 2.32 -4.41
CA GLU A 197 -2.21 1.44 -3.34
C GLU A 197 -3.70 1.67 -3.09
N ILE A 198 -4.52 0.67 -3.45
CA ILE A 198 -5.99 0.79 -3.46
C ILE A 198 -6.61 -0.18 -2.46
N LYS A 199 -7.62 0.31 -1.73
CA LYS A 199 -8.51 -0.51 -0.91
C LYS A 199 -9.94 -0.27 -1.32
N VAL A 200 -10.65 -1.35 -1.61
CA VAL A 200 -12.10 -1.37 -1.86
C VAL A 200 -12.80 -1.99 -0.67
N SER A 201 -13.90 -1.39 -0.25
CA SER A 201 -14.87 -1.96 0.68
C SER A 201 -16.28 -1.67 0.16
N LYS A 202 -17.08 -2.71 0.00
CA LYS A 202 -18.46 -2.68 -0.51
C LYS A 202 -19.35 -3.61 0.33
N GLU A 203 -19.23 -3.45 1.65
CA GLU A 203 -19.92 -4.35 2.61
C GLU A 203 -21.43 -4.17 2.61
N ASN A 204 -21.91 -2.92 2.38
CA ASN A 204 -23.35 -2.63 2.37
C ASN A 204 -23.98 -2.79 0.99
N SER A 205 -23.30 -2.31 -0.09
CA SER A 205 -23.84 -2.36 -1.45
C SER A 205 -23.65 -3.70 -2.12
N ASN A 206 -22.67 -4.47 -1.69
CA ASN A 206 -22.28 -5.75 -2.30
C ASN A 206 -21.83 -5.63 -3.77
N GLU A 207 -21.48 -4.41 -4.20
CA GLU A 207 -20.99 -4.13 -5.55
C GLU A 207 -19.58 -4.65 -5.79
N VAL A 208 -19.29 -5.00 -7.02
CA VAL A 208 -17.94 -5.31 -7.49
C VAL A 208 -17.36 -4.08 -8.19
N VAL A 209 -16.15 -3.71 -7.86
CA VAL A 209 -15.46 -2.53 -8.40
C VAL A 209 -14.38 -2.97 -9.37
N LYS A 210 -14.46 -2.47 -10.60
CA LYS A 210 -13.42 -2.66 -11.60
C LYS A 210 -12.24 -1.73 -11.32
N ILE A 211 -11.04 -2.28 -11.23
CA ILE A 211 -9.77 -1.55 -11.11
C ILE A 211 -8.92 -1.90 -12.33
N SER A 212 -8.54 -0.87 -13.08
CA SER A 212 -7.66 -1.02 -14.26
C SER A 212 -6.19 -0.89 -13.85
N ILE A 213 -5.37 -1.83 -14.29
CA ILE A 213 -3.92 -1.84 -14.08
C ILE A 213 -3.25 -1.29 -15.32
N ASP A 214 -2.42 -0.25 -15.15
CA ASP A 214 -1.76 0.45 -16.24
C ASP A 214 -0.64 -0.37 -16.88
N ASP A 215 -0.47 -0.18 -18.18
CA ASP A 215 0.60 -0.76 -18.97
C ASP A 215 1.96 -0.15 -18.54
N PRO A 216 2.95 -1.00 -18.16
CA PRO A 216 4.28 -0.53 -17.76
C PRO A 216 5.08 0.12 -18.91
N SER A 217 4.66 -0.02 -20.17
CA SER A 217 5.32 0.62 -21.32
C SER A 217 4.98 2.10 -21.48
N GLN A 218 4.24 2.69 -20.55
CA GLN A 218 3.83 4.11 -20.50
C GLN A 218 2.87 4.56 -21.62
N ASN A 219 2.23 3.61 -22.32
CA ASN A 219 1.29 3.93 -23.40
C ASN A 219 -0.08 4.42 -22.91
N LYS A 220 -0.26 4.67 -21.60
CA LYS A 220 -1.54 5.04 -20.94
C LYS A 220 -2.70 4.09 -21.29
N GLN A 221 -2.37 2.85 -21.59
CA GLN A 221 -3.34 1.79 -21.85
C GLN A 221 -3.48 0.92 -20.59
N THR A 222 -4.63 0.30 -20.46
CA THR A 222 -4.85 -0.73 -19.44
C THR A 222 -4.26 -2.04 -19.93
N ILE A 223 -3.45 -2.68 -19.08
CA ILE A 223 -2.94 -4.02 -19.39
C ILE A 223 -3.86 -5.11 -18.88
N GLU A 224 -4.57 -4.87 -17.77
CA GLU A 224 -5.52 -5.81 -17.19
C GLU A 224 -6.58 -5.08 -16.35
N ASP A 225 -7.81 -5.58 -16.40
CA ASP A 225 -8.88 -5.16 -15.51
C ASP A 225 -9.07 -6.24 -14.43
N ILE A 226 -9.13 -5.83 -13.17
CA ILE A 226 -9.44 -6.70 -12.05
C ILE A 226 -10.67 -6.21 -11.31
N PHE A 227 -11.36 -7.13 -10.66
CA PHE A 227 -12.63 -6.90 -10.01
C PHE A 227 -12.48 -7.15 -8.50
N LEU A 228 -12.75 -6.11 -7.70
CA LEU A 228 -12.56 -6.13 -6.25
C LEU A 228 -13.86 -5.79 -5.51
N LYS A 229 -14.06 -6.39 -4.35
CA LYS A 229 -15.21 -6.12 -3.47
C LYS A 229 -14.78 -5.64 -2.08
N ASN A 230 -14.00 -6.43 -1.36
CA ASN A 230 -13.53 -6.14 0.00
C ASN A 230 -12.03 -6.40 0.14
N ASN A 231 -11.27 -6.10 -0.91
CA ASN A 231 -9.84 -6.37 -0.99
C ASN A 231 -9.04 -5.09 -1.23
N ALA A 232 -7.75 -5.20 -1.04
CA ALA A 232 -6.77 -4.21 -1.45
C ALA A 232 -5.95 -4.74 -2.62
N VAL A 233 -5.43 -3.84 -3.42
CA VAL A 233 -4.46 -4.10 -4.47
C VAL A 233 -3.32 -3.10 -4.37
N ALA A 234 -2.10 -3.57 -4.58
CA ALA A 234 -0.92 -2.73 -4.72
C ALA A 234 -0.08 -3.22 -5.90
N THR A 235 0.56 -2.27 -6.58
CA THR A 235 1.37 -2.54 -7.76
C THR A 235 2.75 -1.91 -7.60
N SER A 236 3.79 -2.73 -7.76
CA SER A 236 5.17 -2.27 -7.88
C SER A 236 5.62 -2.41 -9.33
N GLY A 237 6.26 -1.38 -9.86
CA GLY A 237 6.75 -1.37 -11.24
C GLY A 237 8.13 -0.75 -11.35
N THR A 238 8.98 -1.30 -12.21
CA THR A 238 10.33 -0.79 -12.45
C THR A 238 10.38 0.41 -13.39
N TYR A 239 9.24 0.75 -14.01
CA TYR A 239 9.09 1.84 -14.97
C TYR A 239 8.77 3.20 -14.32
N GLN A 240 8.57 3.24 -13.02
CA GLN A 240 8.35 4.46 -12.23
C GLN A 240 9.61 4.81 -11.45
N ASP A 241 9.78 6.09 -11.14
CA ASP A 241 10.82 6.63 -10.24
C ASP A 241 12.26 6.17 -10.58
N PHE A 242 12.85 6.89 -11.53
CA PHE A 242 14.26 6.71 -11.90
C PHE A 242 15.15 7.76 -11.26
N VAL A 243 16.39 7.37 -10.96
CA VAL A 243 17.48 8.30 -10.67
C VAL A 243 18.63 8.09 -11.63
N LYS A 244 19.40 9.17 -11.89
CA LYS A 244 20.64 9.07 -12.65
C LYS A 244 21.80 8.67 -11.72
N TYR A 245 22.31 7.48 -11.89
CA TYR A 245 23.45 6.97 -11.15
C TYR A 245 24.56 6.55 -12.12
N LYS A 246 25.76 7.17 -11.97
CA LYS A 246 26.91 6.93 -12.87
C LYS A 246 26.55 7.04 -14.37
N GLY A 247 25.72 8.04 -14.70
CA GLY A 247 25.32 8.32 -16.09
C GLY A 247 24.24 7.38 -16.68
N LYS A 248 23.70 6.44 -15.90
CA LYS A 248 22.61 5.55 -16.30
C LYS A 248 21.36 5.84 -15.50
N GLU A 249 20.20 5.70 -16.11
CA GLU A 249 18.93 5.67 -15.39
C GLU A 249 18.78 4.32 -14.72
N ILE A 250 18.48 4.34 -13.42
CA ILE A 250 18.27 3.13 -12.62
C ILE A 250 16.92 3.21 -11.91
N SER A 251 16.19 2.12 -11.89
CA SER A 251 14.95 1.99 -11.14
C SER A 251 15.21 2.11 -9.64
N HIS A 252 14.25 2.66 -8.90
CA HIS A 252 14.28 2.75 -7.45
C HIS A 252 14.22 1.38 -6.75
N ILE A 253 13.87 0.31 -7.48
CA ILE A 253 13.75 -1.04 -6.94
C ILE A 253 15.11 -1.73 -6.94
N ILE A 254 15.51 -2.18 -5.76
CA ILE A 254 16.78 -2.85 -5.51
C ILE A 254 16.48 -4.30 -5.11
N ASN A 255 17.18 -5.25 -5.73
CA ASN A 255 17.14 -6.63 -5.30
C ASN A 255 18.01 -6.81 -4.03
N PRO A 256 17.41 -7.17 -2.87
CA PRO A 256 18.15 -7.27 -1.61
C PRO A 256 19.18 -8.41 -1.58
N LYS A 257 19.09 -9.38 -2.50
CA LYS A 257 19.98 -10.54 -2.55
C LYS A 257 21.35 -10.22 -3.15
N ASN A 258 21.35 -9.41 -4.21
CA ASN A 258 22.59 -9.02 -4.90
C ASN A 258 22.92 -7.54 -4.77
N LEU A 259 22.01 -6.72 -4.19
CA LEU A 259 22.13 -5.28 -3.98
C LEU A 259 22.20 -4.47 -5.27
N GLU A 260 21.73 -5.05 -6.37
CA GLU A 260 21.67 -4.38 -7.67
C GLU A 260 20.26 -3.86 -7.95
N ASN A 261 20.20 -2.82 -8.76
CA ASN A 261 18.91 -2.36 -9.27
C ASN A 261 18.39 -3.38 -10.27
N ILE A 262 17.09 -3.55 -10.29
CA ILE A 262 16.45 -4.33 -11.35
C ILE A 262 16.60 -3.55 -12.65
N SER A 263 17.31 -4.15 -13.59
CA SER A 263 17.67 -3.51 -14.87
C SER A 263 16.57 -3.57 -15.92
N ASP A 264 15.64 -4.51 -15.79
CA ASP A 264 14.49 -4.61 -16.68
C ASP A 264 13.46 -3.55 -16.29
N LEU A 265 13.30 -2.55 -17.13
CA LEU A 265 12.42 -1.40 -16.90
C LEU A 265 10.95 -1.67 -17.25
N SER A 266 10.61 -2.91 -17.55
CA SER A 266 9.26 -3.28 -18.01
C SER A 266 8.56 -4.26 -17.08
N LEU A 267 9.08 -4.42 -15.85
CA LEU A 267 8.48 -5.32 -14.86
C LEU A 267 7.37 -4.64 -14.08
N LEU A 268 6.33 -5.40 -13.82
CA LEU A 268 5.22 -5.01 -12.97
C LEU A 268 4.76 -6.23 -12.16
N VAL A 269 4.56 -6.02 -10.87
CA VAL A 269 3.95 -7.00 -9.97
C VAL A 269 2.76 -6.36 -9.28
N THR A 270 1.59 -6.95 -9.46
CA THR A 270 0.36 -6.58 -8.76
C THR A 270 -0.03 -7.67 -7.79
N VAL A 271 -0.31 -7.29 -6.56
CA VAL A 271 -0.77 -8.22 -5.50
C VAL A 271 -2.13 -7.78 -4.99
N VAL A 272 -3.07 -8.74 -4.91
CA VAL A 272 -4.36 -8.56 -4.24
C VAL A 272 -4.32 -9.25 -2.89
N HIS A 273 -4.74 -8.54 -1.84
CA HIS A 273 -4.79 -9.04 -0.46
C HIS A 273 -5.88 -8.31 0.32
N GLU A 274 -6.33 -8.85 1.45
CA GLU A 274 -7.28 -8.15 2.32
C GLU A 274 -6.68 -6.91 3.01
N ASN A 275 -5.37 -6.90 3.31
CA ASN A 275 -4.65 -5.73 3.85
C ASN A 275 -3.79 -5.06 2.79
N CYS A 276 -3.91 -3.77 2.63
CA CYS A 276 -3.14 -2.99 1.67
C CYS A 276 -1.64 -2.94 2.00
N ALA A 277 -1.28 -2.81 3.28
CA ALA A 277 0.13 -2.88 3.72
C ALA A 277 0.80 -4.21 3.36
N THR A 278 0.06 -5.32 3.39
CA THR A 278 0.58 -6.63 2.99
C THR A 278 0.74 -6.71 1.47
N ALA A 279 -0.25 -6.20 0.71
CA ALA A 279 -0.17 -6.16 -0.76
C ALA A 279 1.03 -5.33 -1.24
N ASP A 280 1.22 -4.13 -0.68
CA ASP A 280 2.31 -3.19 -0.98
C ASP A 280 3.69 -3.85 -0.72
N ALA A 281 3.89 -4.40 0.49
CA ALA A 281 5.15 -5.06 0.85
C ALA A 281 5.44 -6.32 0.02
N LEU A 282 4.41 -7.12 -0.32
CA LEU A 282 4.57 -8.29 -1.18
C LEU A 282 4.91 -7.88 -2.62
N ALA A 283 4.21 -6.90 -3.19
CA ALA A 283 4.49 -6.40 -4.54
C ALA A 283 5.94 -5.88 -4.62
N THR A 284 6.36 -5.07 -3.63
CA THR A 284 7.73 -4.52 -3.55
C THR A 284 8.80 -5.62 -3.42
N GLY A 285 8.55 -6.66 -2.64
CA GLY A 285 9.52 -7.74 -2.45
C GLY A 285 9.57 -8.71 -3.63
N LEU A 286 8.40 -9.11 -4.13
CA LEU A 286 8.32 -10.17 -5.14
C LEU A 286 8.75 -9.71 -6.54
N ILE A 287 8.70 -8.41 -6.86
CA ILE A 287 9.23 -7.90 -8.13
C ILE A 287 10.75 -8.12 -8.27
N ALA A 288 11.45 -8.31 -7.16
CA ALA A 288 12.88 -8.62 -7.14
C ALA A 288 13.21 -10.12 -7.29
N MET A 289 12.17 -10.97 -7.33
CA MET A 289 12.32 -12.42 -7.48
C MET A 289 12.53 -12.79 -8.96
N GLU A 290 13.23 -13.90 -9.22
CA GLU A 290 13.45 -14.37 -10.58
C GLU A 290 12.13 -14.86 -11.24
N ASP A 291 12.00 -14.66 -12.55
CA ASP A 291 10.79 -14.98 -13.35
C ASP A 291 10.31 -16.42 -13.17
N ALA A 292 11.26 -17.36 -13.11
CA ALA A 292 10.95 -18.78 -12.99
C ALA A 292 10.36 -19.14 -11.62
N GLU A 293 10.63 -18.33 -10.60
CA GLU A 293 10.26 -18.62 -9.21
C GLU A 293 9.01 -17.89 -8.74
N ILE A 294 8.74 -16.67 -9.25
CA ILE A 294 7.72 -15.77 -8.70
C ILE A 294 6.33 -16.38 -8.68
N ILE A 295 5.86 -17.00 -9.77
CA ILE A 295 4.53 -17.62 -9.85
C ILE A 295 4.46 -18.88 -8.99
N ASN A 296 5.52 -19.69 -8.98
CA ASN A 296 5.59 -20.88 -8.13
C ASN A 296 5.58 -20.51 -6.64
N PHE A 297 6.29 -19.42 -6.27
CA PHE A 297 6.28 -18.89 -4.93
C PHE A 297 4.88 -18.39 -4.54
N ALA A 298 4.25 -17.58 -5.39
CA ALA A 298 2.90 -17.08 -5.16
C ALA A 298 1.87 -18.21 -4.99
N ASN A 299 1.95 -19.25 -5.82
CA ASN A 299 1.07 -20.43 -5.71
C ASN A 299 1.29 -21.22 -4.41
N ARG A 300 2.56 -21.41 -3.99
CA ARG A 300 2.87 -22.13 -2.74
C ARG A 300 2.36 -21.41 -1.48
N HIS A 301 2.30 -20.08 -1.54
CA HIS A 301 1.90 -19.24 -0.40
C HIS A 301 0.49 -18.67 -0.54
N SER A 302 -0.29 -19.13 -1.52
CA SER A 302 -1.67 -18.66 -1.80
C SER A 302 -1.74 -17.13 -1.94
N ILE A 303 -0.75 -16.53 -2.61
CA ILE A 303 -0.70 -15.09 -2.88
C ILE A 303 -1.36 -14.84 -4.23
N ALA A 304 -2.40 -13.99 -4.27
CA ALA A 304 -2.99 -13.51 -5.50
C ALA A 304 -2.05 -12.50 -6.16
N LEU A 305 -1.35 -12.92 -7.21
CA LEU A 305 -0.28 -12.17 -7.86
C LEU A 305 -0.42 -12.22 -9.38
N MET A 306 -0.33 -11.05 -10.02
CA MET A 306 -0.06 -10.87 -11.44
C MET A 306 1.38 -10.38 -11.62
N TYR A 307 2.09 -10.99 -12.55
CA TYR A 307 3.42 -10.60 -12.97
C TYR A 307 3.41 -10.26 -14.46
N VAL A 308 4.01 -9.12 -14.82
CA VAL A 308 4.14 -8.67 -16.20
C VAL A 308 5.60 -8.40 -16.50
N LYS A 309 6.05 -8.86 -17.66
CA LYS A 309 7.39 -8.63 -18.17
C LYS A 309 7.34 -8.37 -19.66
N LYS A 310 8.23 -7.52 -20.16
CA LYS A 310 8.45 -7.36 -21.59
C LYS A 310 9.37 -8.46 -22.11
N HIS A 311 8.91 -9.23 -23.09
CA HIS A 311 9.68 -10.26 -23.76
C HIS A 311 9.55 -10.07 -25.28
N ASP A 312 10.67 -9.95 -26.00
CA ASP A 312 10.72 -9.74 -27.46
C ASP A 312 9.78 -8.62 -27.96
N GLY A 313 9.70 -7.52 -27.22
CA GLY A 313 8.87 -6.37 -27.55
C GLY A 313 7.41 -6.45 -27.11
N ASN A 314 6.93 -7.62 -26.68
CA ASN A 314 5.57 -7.86 -26.21
C ASN A 314 5.52 -7.96 -24.69
N LEU A 315 4.37 -7.58 -24.10
CA LEU A 315 4.12 -7.77 -22.66
C LEU A 315 3.55 -9.16 -22.42
N GLU A 316 4.27 -9.98 -21.67
CA GLU A 316 3.82 -11.29 -21.19
C GLU A 316 3.22 -11.13 -19.79
N LYS A 317 2.00 -11.65 -19.60
CA LYS A 317 1.30 -11.67 -18.30
C LYS A 317 1.30 -13.09 -17.74
N LYS A 318 1.61 -13.22 -16.45
CA LYS A 318 1.51 -14.48 -15.69
C LYS A 318 0.70 -14.24 -14.42
N PHE A 319 -0.16 -15.18 -14.09
CA PHE A 319 -1.05 -15.12 -12.94
C PHE A 319 -0.80 -16.29 -12.00
N SER A 320 -0.82 -16.03 -10.70
CA SER A 320 -0.97 -17.09 -9.72
C SER A 320 -2.40 -17.63 -9.72
N LYS A 321 -2.58 -18.85 -9.19
CA LYS A 321 -3.90 -19.50 -9.10
C LYS A 321 -4.91 -18.62 -8.35
N GLU A 322 -4.49 -18.00 -7.25
CA GLU A 322 -5.34 -17.15 -6.42
C GLU A 322 -5.72 -15.83 -7.10
N PHE A 323 -4.97 -15.39 -8.13
CA PHE A 323 -5.29 -14.15 -8.83
C PHE A 323 -6.44 -14.34 -9.84
N ILE A 324 -6.62 -15.52 -10.38
CA ILE A 324 -7.57 -15.82 -11.47
C ILE A 324 -9.00 -15.39 -11.12
N LYS A 325 -9.42 -15.58 -9.87
CA LYS A 325 -10.76 -15.18 -9.41
C LYS A 325 -11.03 -13.68 -9.53
N TYR A 326 -10.01 -12.83 -9.60
CA TYR A 326 -10.16 -11.39 -9.74
C TYR A 326 -10.22 -10.92 -11.20
N LEU A 327 -10.15 -11.82 -12.18
CA LEU A 327 -10.24 -11.48 -13.60
C LEU A 327 -11.66 -11.45 -14.15
N SER A 328 -12.66 -11.75 -13.34
CA SER A 328 -14.08 -11.70 -13.71
C SER A 328 -14.92 -11.07 -12.61
N GLU A 329 -16.10 -10.56 -12.95
CA GLU A 329 -17.08 -10.02 -12.00
C GLU A 329 -17.79 -11.10 -11.17
N GLU A 330 -17.63 -12.37 -11.55
CA GLU A 330 -18.36 -13.52 -11.01
C GLU A 330 -17.58 -14.21 -9.87
N TYR A 331 -17.15 -13.47 -8.82
CA TYR A 331 -16.50 -14.14 -7.69
C TYR A 331 -17.10 -13.78 -6.33
#